data_032007c91a990ea7a89304c2bf34d794
#
_entry.id   032007c91a990ea7a89304c2bf34d794
#
_cell.length_a   1.000
_cell.length_b   1.000
_cell.length_c   1.000
_cell.angle_alpha   90.00
_cell.angle_beta   90.00
_cell.angle_gamma   90.00
#
_symmetry.space_group_name_H-M   'P 1'
#
loop_
_entity.id
_entity.type
_entity.pdbx_description
1 polymer ?
#
loop_
_entity_poly.entity_id
_entity_poly.type
_entity_poly.pdbx_seq_one_letter_code
_entity_poly.pdbx_strand_id
1 'polypeptide(L)'
;MLILMSIATPIAFNSWSVLINNFAFERASFTGVEIGILQSVREIPGFLAFTIIFLLLIIKEQSFAVFALALMGLGVSITGFFPTPYGLYFTTIVMSTGFHYFETVKNSLSLQWLSKDEAPQVLGRLIAIGSITSLILYGCIWVFLKIFEINYLIIFLITGIICIFISLVLWIGFPIFSGKTDQNKKIILRK
;
A
#
# COMPACT_ATOMS: atom_id res chain seq x y z
N MET A 1 11.46 -3.34 10.99
CA MET A 1 10.05 -3.06 10.69
C MET A 1 9.87 -1.96 9.63
N LEU A 2 10.35 -0.73 9.84
CA LEU A 2 10.20 0.36 8.86
C LEU A 2 10.75 0.01 7.46
N ILE A 3 11.85 -0.73 7.38
CA ILE A 3 12.40 -1.20 6.08
C ILE A 3 11.41 -2.11 5.37
N LEU A 4 10.82 -3.09 6.07
CA LEU A 4 9.81 -3.98 5.47
C LEU A 4 8.58 -3.21 4.99
N MET A 5 8.14 -2.23 5.77
CA MET A 5 7.03 -1.34 5.38
C MET A 5 7.37 -0.53 4.12
N SER A 6 8.63 -0.07 3.99
CA SER A 6 9.10 0.69 2.83
C SER A 6 9.32 -0.17 1.58
N ILE A 7 9.52 -1.47 1.73
CA ILE A 7 9.62 -2.44 0.63
C ILE A 7 8.22 -2.89 0.19
N ALA A 8 7.29 -3.08 1.12
CA ALA A 8 5.96 -3.60 0.83
C ALA A 8 5.14 -2.69 -0.08
N THR A 9 5.19 -1.36 0.16
CA THR A 9 4.45 -0.39 -0.66
C THR A 9 4.82 -0.45 -2.14
N PRO A 10 6.12 -0.34 -2.54
CA PRO A 10 6.48 -0.46 -3.94
C PRO A 10 6.07 -1.79 -4.56
N ILE A 11 6.25 -2.91 -3.85
CA ILE A 11 5.90 -4.23 -4.40
C ILE A 11 4.42 -4.31 -4.78
N ALA A 12 3.52 -3.81 -3.95
CA ALA A 12 2.10 -3.86 -4.23
C ALA A 12 1.65 -2.68 -5.11
N PHE A 13 1.80 -1.45 -4.61
CA PHE A 13 1.25 -0.27 -5.26
C PHE A 13 1.92 0.03 -6.62
N ASN A 14 3.25 -0.03 -6.70
CA ASN A 14 3.93 0.33 -7.94
C ASN A 14 3.78 -0.77 -9.01
N SER A 15 3.67 -2.06 -8.61
CA SER A 15 3.32 -3.11 -9.57
C SER A 15 1.92 -2.88 -10.16
N TRP A 16 0.95 -2.56 -9.30
CA TRP A 16 -0.39 -2.22 -9.75
C TRP A 16 -0.37 -0.98 -10.67
N SER A 17 0.29 0.07 -10.25
CA SER A 17 0.32 1.36 -10.96
C SER A 17 0.93 1.26 -12.36
N VAL A 18 1.99 0.47 -12.54
CA VAL A 18 2.65 0.31 -13.85
C VAL A 18 1.87 -0.59 -14.79
N LEU A 19 1.07 -1.51 -14.26
CA LEU A 19 0.37 -2.51 -15.05
C LEU A 19 -1.08 -2.13 -15.37
N ILE A 20 -1.75 -1.37 -14.48
CA ILE A 20 -3.19 -1.20 -14.51
C ILE A 20 -3.71 -0.58 -15.81
N ASN A 21 -3.01 0.41 -16.35
CA ASN A 21 -3.45 1.07 -17.59
C ASN A 21 -3.40 0.10 -18.77
N ASN A 22 -2.27 -0.62 -18.96
CA ASN A 22 -2.13 -1.60 -20.02
C ASN A 22 -3.16 -2.74 -19.85
N PHE A 23 -3.32 -3.24 -18.65
CA PHE A 23 -4.31 -4.27 -18.33
C PHE A 23 -5.74 -3.81 -18.66
N ALA A 24 -6.11 -2.59 -18.27
CA ALA A 24 -7.42 -2.03 -18.53
C ALA A 24 -7.69 -1.84 -20.03
N PHE A 25 -6.71 -1.35 -20.80
CA PHE A 25 -6.82 -1.26 -22.27
C PHE A 25 -6.93 -2.61 -22.92
N GLU A 26 -6.04 -3.55 -22.60
CA GLU A 26 -5.93 -4.82 -23.31
C GLU A 26 -7.01 -5.84 -22.91
N ARG A 27 -7.48 -5.80 -21.66
CA ARG A 27 -8.36 -6.83 -21.09
C ARG A 27 -9.77 -6.37 -20.74
N ALA A 28 -9.96 -5.07 -20.50
CA ALA A 28 -11.26 -4.51 -20.14
C ALA A 28 -11.79 -3.51 -21.18
N SER A 29 -11.08 -3.32 -22.30
CA SER A 29 -11.45 -2.42 -23.41
C SER A 29 -11.69 -0.97 -22.96
N PHE A 30 -10.91 -0.50 -21.99
CA PHE A 30 -11.00 0.87 -21.48
C PHE A 30 -10.61 1.86 -22.58
N THR A 31 -11.33 2.98 -22.60
CA THR A 31 -10.95 4.20 -23.30
C THR A 31 -10.24 5.16 -22.34
N GLY A 32 -9.82 6.31 -22.86
CA GLY A 32 -9.26 7.38 -22.00
C GLY A 32 -10.25 7.87 -20.91
N VAL A 33 -11.56 7.78 -21.18
CA VAL A 33 -12.60 8.20 -20.23
C VAL A 33 -12.63 7.25 -19.02
N GLU A 34 -12.69 5.94 -19.25
CA GLU A 34 -12.70 4.95 -18.17
C GLU A 34 -11.38 4.97 -17.36
N ILE A 35 -10.24 5.21 -18.02
CA ILE A 35 -8.96 5.42 -17.34
C ILE A 35 -9.03 6.67 -16.45
N GLY A 36 -9.58 7.77 -16.94
CA GLY A 36 -9.77 8.98 -16.13
C GLY A 36 -10.64 8.73 -14.90
N ILE A 37 -11.74 8.00 -15.06
CA ILE A 37 -12.62 7.58 -13.95
C ILE A 37 -11.86 6.69 -12.98
N LEU A 38 -11.11 5.69 -13.46
CA LEU A 38 -10.32 4.77 -12.62
C LEU A 38 -9.33 5.55 -11.75
N GLN A 39 -8.59 6.50 -12.33
CA GLN A 39 -7.64 7.32 -11.60
C GLN A 39 -8.35 8.23 -10.57
N SER A 40 -9.52 8.77 -10.92
CA SER A 40 -10.34 9.57 -9.98
C SER A 40 -10.84 8.72 -8.81
N VAL A 41 -11.31 7.52 -9.09
CA VAL A 41 -11.76 6.54 -8.07
C VAL A 41 -10.62 6.17 -7.13
N ARG A 42 -9.41 6.05 -7.63
CA ARG A 42 -8.21 5.78 -6.82
C ARG A 42 -7.96 6.88 -5.78
N GLU A 43 -8.25 8.13 -6.08
CA GLU A 43 -7.98 9.24 -5.16
C GLU A 43 -9.06 9.43 -4.08
N ILE A 44 -10.25 8.81 -4.23
CA ILE A 44 -11.32 8.92 -3.22
C ILE A 44 -10.87 8.49 -1.83
N PRO A 45 -10.22 7.32 -1.62
CA PRO A 45 -9.71 6.94 -0.31
C PRO A 45 -8.63 7.88 0.22
N GLY A 46 -7.83 8.49 -0.67
CA GLY A 46 -6.84 9.50 -0.30
C GLY A 46 -7.50 10.75 0.29
N PHE A 47 -8.55 11.22 -0.35
CA PHE A 47 -9.37 12.34 0.18
C PHE A 47 -10.00 11.99 1.53
N LEU A 48 -10.42 10.72 1.73
CA LEU A 48 -11.01 10.24 2.98
C LEU A 48 -9.97 9.86 4.05
N ALA A 49 -8.68 9.99 3.81
CA ALA A 49 -7.63 9.56 4.75
C ALA A 49 -7.70 10.30 6.11
N PHE A 50 -8.33 11.47 6.20
CA PHE A 50 -8.58 12.14 7.48
C PHE A 50 -9.44 11.29 8.43
N THR A 51 -10.25 10.37 7.93
CA THR A 51 -11.08 9.48 8.75
C THR A 51 -10.26 8.50 9.60
N ILE A 52 -8.97 8.31 9.26
CA ILE A 52 -8.04 7.48 10.05
C ILE A 52 -8.02 7.91 11.50
N ILE A 53 -8.11 9.20 11.79
CA ILE A 53 -8.12 9.74 13.17
C ILE A 53 -9.19 9.05 14.01
N PHE A 54 -10.41 8.87 13.46
CA PHE A 54 -11.50 8.20 14.17
C PHE A 54 -11.26 6.71 14.35
N LEU A 55 -10.66 6.05 13.36
CA LEU A 55 -10.33 4.62 13.43
C LEU A 55 -9.22 4.35 14.47
N LEU A 56 -8.24 5.23 14.58
CA LEU A 56 -7.16 5.12 15.55
C LEU A 56 -7.61 5.37 17.01
N LEU A 57 -8.81 5.90 17.24
CA LEU A 57 -9.41 5.95 18.56
C LEU A 57 -9.80 4.56 19.08
N ILE A 58 -10.04 3.62 18.15
CA ILE A 58 -10.55 2.28 18.47
C ILE A 58 -9.46 1.22 18.26
N ILE A 59 -8.63 1.38 17.22
CA ILE A 59 -7.63 0.39 16.79
C ILE A 59 -6.24 0.96 17.02
N LYS A 60 -5.31 0.13 17.51
CA LYS A 60 -3.90 0.51 17.67
C LYS A 60 -3.26 0.76 16.28
N GLU A 61 -2.43 1.79 16.16
CA GLU A 61 -1.77 2.16 14.89
C GLU A 61 -1.05 0.99 14.24
N GLN A 62 -0.33 0.18 15.01
CA GLN A 62 0.40 -0.99 14.50
C GLN A 62 -0.55 -2.02 13.87
N SER A 63 -1.62 -2.39 14.56
CA SER A 63 -2.62 -3.33 14.05
C SER A 63 -3.32 -2.77 12.81
N PHE A 64 -3.61 -1.46 12.83
CA PHE A 64 -4.23 -0.79 11.70
C PHE A 64 -3.31 -0.73 10.48
N ALA A 65 -2.00 -0.47 10.68
CA ALA A 65 -1.01 -0.51 9.59
C ALA A 65 -0.94 -1.89 8.93
N VAL A 66 -0.92 -2.97 9.72
CA VAL A 66 -0.93 -4.34 9.21
C VAL A 66 -2.20 -4.62 8.41
N PHE A 67 -3.36 -4.26 8.96
CA PHE A 67 -4.64 -4.44 8.27
C PHE A 67 -4.70 -3.66 6.95
N ALA A 68 -4.29 -2.39 6.95
CA ALA A 68 -4.28 -1.56 5.75
C ALA A 68 -3.31 -2.10 4.69
N LEU A 69 -2.14 -2.61 5.11
CA LEU A 69 -1.18 -3.24 4.20
C LEU A 69 -1.73 -4.54 3.60
N ALA A 70 -2.40 -5.37 4.41
CA ALA A 70 -3.08 -6.58 3.92
C ALA A 70 -4.19 -6.25 2.93
N LEU A 71 -4.97 -5.20 3.22
CA LEU A 71 -6.05 -4.73 2.34
C LEU A 71 -5.50 -4.25 0.99
N MET A 72 -4.38 -3.50 0.99
CA MET A 72 -3.69 -3.12 -0.24
C MET A 72 -3.26 -4.34 -1.04
N GLY A 73 -2.59 -5.30 -0.41
CA GLY A 73 -2.16 -6.55 -1.04
C GLY A 73 -3.33 -7.36 -1.61
N LEU A 74 -4.45 -7.42 -0.88
CA LEU A 74 -5.68 -8.07 -1.34
C LEU A 74 -6.22 -7.38 -2.60
N GLY A 75 -6.38 -6.06 -2.57
CA GLY A 75 -6.85 -5.29 -3.72
C GLY A 75 -5.99 -5.51 -4.97
N VAL A 76 -4.65 -5.53 -4.82
CA VAL A 76 -3.73 -5.85 -5.92
C VAL A 76 -3.91 -7.29 -6.40
N SER A 77 -3.94 -8.27 -5.48
CA SER A 77 -4.05 -9.69 -5.82
C SER A 77 -5.29 -10.01 -6.65
N ILE A 78 -6.42 -9.39 -6.32
CA ILE A 78 -7.69 -9.67 -6.99
C ILE A 78 -7.89 -8.87 -8.28
N THR A 79 -7.09 -7.84 -8.56
CA THR A 79 -7.27 -6.96 -9.74
C THR A 79 -7.34 -7.76 -11.04
N GLY A 80 -6.45 -8.73 -11.23
CA GLY A 80 -6.37 -9.49 -12.47
C GLY A 80 -7.57 -10.40 -12.75
N PHE A 81 -8.41 -10.69 -11.75
CA PHE A 81 -9.60 -11.54 -11.90
C PHE A 81 -10.84 -10.78 -12.39
N PHE A 82 -10.82 -9.46 -12.37
CA PHE A 82 -11.97 -8.63 -12.67
C PHE A 82 -11.71 -7.67 -13.85
N PRO A 83 -11.49 -8.18 -15.08
CA PRO A 83 -11.21 -7.36 -16.27
C PRO A 83 -12.49 -6.70 -16.81
N THR A 84 -13.19 -5.96 -15.97
CA THR A 84 -14.41 -5.19 -16.32
C THR A 84 -14.36 -3.81 -15.68
N PRO A 85 -15.04 -2.79 -16.21
CA PRO A 85 -15.02 -1.44 -15.64
C PRO A 85 -15.36 -1.42 -14.14
N TYR A 86 -16.49 -1.99 -13.77
CA TYR A 86 -16.92 -2.02 -12.36
C TYR A 86 -16.00 -2.85 -11.48
N GLY A 87 -15.48 -3.97 -12.00
CA GLY A 87 -14.53 -4.82 -11.29
C GLY A 87 -13.22 -4.09 -11.02
N LEU A 88 -12.69 -3.37 -12.01
CA LEU A 88 -11.46 -2.58 -11.85
C LEU A 88 -11.68 -1.38 -10.92
N TYR A 89 -12.81 -0.69 -10.98
CA TYR A 89 -13.11 0.38 -10.03
C TYR A 89 -13.21 -0.16 -8.60
N PHE A 90 -13.88 -1.29 -8.39
CA PHE A 90 -13.97 -1.92 -7.07
C PHE A 90 -12.60 -2.33 -6.51
N THR A 91 -11.81 -3.07 -7.29
CA THR A 91 -10.47 -3.51 -6.84
C THR A 91 -9.53 -2.33 -6.60
N THR A 92 -9.67 -1.26 -7.39
CA THR A 92 -8.95 0.00 -7.20
C THR A 92 -9.31 0.66 -5.86
N ILE A 93 -10.59 0.74 -5.50
CA ILE A 93 -11.02 1.28 -4.21
C ILE A 93 -10.41 0.47 -3.06
N VAL A 94 -10.46 -0.87 -3.13
CA VAL A 94 -9.92 -1.75 -2.09
C VAL A 94 -8.41 -1.53 -1.94
N MET A 95 -7.67 -1.58 -3.04
CA MET A 95 -6.22 -1.36 -3.06
C MET A 95 -5.86 0.03 -2.55
N SER A 96 -6.52 1.06 -3.06
CA SER A 96 -6.23 2.46 -2.73
C SER A 96 -6.57 2.80 -1.28
N THR A 97 -7.66 2.25 -0.73
CA THR A 97 -7.96 2.38 0.71
C THR A 97 -6.82 1.82 1.54
N GLY A 98 -6.36 0.61 1.22
CA GLY A 98 -5.19 0.03 1.88
C GLY A 98 -3.94 0.91 1.76
N PHE A 99 -3.66 1.41 0.57
CA PHE A 99 -2.49 2.25 0.29
C PHE A 99 -2.48 3.56 1.08
N HIS A 100 -3.52 4.38 0.95
CA HIS A 100 -3.56 5.71 1.59
C HIS A 100 -3.58 5.61 3.12
N TYR A 101 -4.30 4.64 3.63
CA TYR A 101 -4.40 4.42 5.07
C TYR A 101 -3.08 3.87 5.64
N PHE A 102 -2.45 2.94 4.93
CA PHE A 102 -1.14 2.42 5.32
C PHE A 102 -0.07 3.51 5.31
N GLU A 103 0.04 4.31 4.23
CA GLU A 103 1.04 5.37 4.13
C GLU A 103 0.90 6.41 5.24
N THR A 104 -0.34 6.79 5.58
CA THR A 104 -0.59 7.74 6.66
C THR A 104 -0.11 7.19 8.01
N VAL A 105 -0.44 5.94 8.32
CA VAL A 105 -0.04 5.34 9.60
C VAL A 105 1.44 4.98 9.62
N LYS A 106 2.03 4.54 8.51
CA LYS A 106 3.48 4.32 8.38
C LYS A 106 4.26 5.57 8.71
N ASN A 107 3.83 6.73 8.19
CA ASN A 107 4.47 8.00 8.48
C ASN A 107 4.33 8.37 9.98
N SER A 108 3.16 8.18 10.58
CA SER A 108 2.94 8.40 12.01
C SER A 108 3.85 7.52 12.86
N LEU A 109 3.89 6.21 12.60
CA LEU A 109 4.75 5.25 13.30
C LEU A 109 6.25 5.59 13.13
N SER A 110 6.66 6.03 11.95
CA SER A 110 8.04 6.43 11.71
C SER A 110 8.45 7.59 12.60
N LEU A 111 7.59 8.61 12.73
CA LEU A 111 7.85 9.77 13.58
C LEU A 111 7.80 9.44 15.08
N GLN A 112 7.02 8.44 15.48
CA GLN A 112 6.96 7.99 16.87
C GLN A 112 8.19 7.18 17.29
N TRP A 113 8.75 6.39 16.37
CA TRP A 113 9.84 5.46 16.66
C TRP A 113 11.23 6.08 16.53
N LEU A 114 11.34 7.19 15.82
CA LEU A 114 12.60 7.86 15.57
C LEU A 114 12.76 9.08 16.48
N SER A 115 13.98 9.31 16.95
CA SER A 115 14.31 10.56 17.61
C SER A 115 14.32 11.72 16.58
N LYS A 116 14.14 12.96 17.02
CA LYS A 116 14.14 14.13 16.13
C LYS A 116 15.45 14.26 15.33
N ASP A 117 16.56 13.87 15.95
CA ASP A 117 17.90 13.97 15.35
C ASP A 117 18.16 12.90 14.30
N GLU A 118 17.62 11.68 14.51
CA GLU A 118 17.79 10.54 13.61
C GLU A 118 16.76 10.48 12.47
N ALA A 119 15.57 11.06 12.70
CA ALA A 119 14.45 10.93 11.77
C ALA A 119 14.79 11.37 10.33
N PRO A 120 15.47 12.53 10.07
CA PRO A 120 15.77 12.92 8.69
C PRO A 120 16.64 11.91 7.95
N GLN A 121 17.66 11.38 8.60
CA GLN A 121 18.58 10.41 8.00
C GLN A 121 17.90 9.06 7.75
N VAL A 122 17.14 8.58 8.73
CA VAL A 122 16.44 7.28 8.61
C VAL A 122 15.34 7.36 7.56
N LEU A 123 14.53 8.42 7.56
CA LEU A 123 13.50 8.62 6.54
C LEU A 123 14.09 8.71 5.13
N GLY A 124 15.21 9.43 4.97
CA GLY A 124 15.92 9.45 3.68
C GLY A 124 16.37 8.05 3.21
N ARG A 125 16.89 7.23 4.13
CA ARG A 125 17.25 5.83 3.82
C ARG A 125 16.02 4.99 3.45
N LEU A 126 14.90 5.16 4.13
CA LEU A 126 13.66 4.43 3.83
C LEU A 126 13.12 4.79 2.44
N ILE A 127 13.19 6.07 2.06
CA ILE A 127 12.84 6.53 0.70
C ILE A 127 13.77 5.89 -0.33
N ALA A 128 15.09 5.89 -0.09
CA ALA A 128 16.06 5.28 -0.99
C ALA A 128 15.81 3.77 -1.17
N ILE A 129 15.52 3.04 -0.08
CA ILE A 129 15.16 1.62 -0.14
C ILE A 129 13.89 1.40 -0.97
N GLY A 130 12.87 2.21 -0.76
CA GLY A 130 11.64 2.15 -1.56
C GLY A 130 11.89 2.39 -3.05
N SER A 131 12.73 3.38 -3.38
CA SER A 131 13.09 3.71 -4.77
C SER A 131 13.89 2.59 -5.44
N ILE A 132 14.85 2.00 -4.74
CA ILE A 132 15.63 0.84 -5.23
C ILE A 132 14.69 -0.36 -5.44
N THR A 133 13.79 -0.62 -4.49
CA THR A 133 12.78 -1.69 -4.63
C THR A 133 11.92 -1.47 -5.87
N SER A 134 11.48 -0.24 -6.14
CA SER A 134 10.71 0.11 -7.33
C SER A 134 11.48 -0.14 -8.62
N LEU A 135 12.75 0.26 -8.66
CA LEU A 135 13.61 0.06 -9.83
C LEU A 135 13.80 -1.43 -10.15
N ILE A 136 14.09 -2.24 -9.14
CA ILE A 136 14.22 -3.69 -9.29
C ILE A 136 12.88 -4.29 -9.74
N LEU A 137 11.78 -3.88 -9.13
CA LEU A 137 10.44 -4.35 -9.46
C LEU A 137 10.09 -4.07 -10.92
N TYR A 138 10.34 -2.87 -11.42
CA TYR A 138 10.04 -2.51 -12.81
C TYR A 138 10.87 -3.35 -13.80
N GLY A 139 12.15 -3.58 -13.48
CA GLY A 139 12.99 -4.49 -14.26
C GLY A 139 12.44 -5.92 -14.28
N CYS A 140 12.05 -6.45 -13.11
CA CYS A 140 11.45 -7.78 -13.00
C CYS A 140 10.12 -7.87 -13.79
N ILE A 141 9.25 -6.89 -13.67
CA ILE A 141 7.97 -6.86 -14.41
C ILE A 141 8.23 -6.85 -15.91
N TRP A 142 9.18 -6.04 -16.39
CA TRP A 142 9.54 -6.01 -17.80
C TRP A 142 10.02 -7.38 -18.28
N VAL A 143 10.93 -8.03 -17.55
CA VAL A 143 11.44 -9.38 -17.85
C VAL A 143 10.29 -10.39 -17.89
N PHE A 144 9.41 -10.38 -16.89
CA PHE A 144 8.29 -11.29 -16.80
C PHE A 144 7.30 -11.13 -17.97
N LEU A 145 7.00 -9.90 -18.35
CA LEU A 145 6.08 -9.64 -19.47
C LEU A 145 6.70 -9.91 -20.83
N LYS A 146 7.97 -9.54 -21.05
CA LYS A 146 8.60 -9.53 -22.39
C LYS A 146 9.41 -10.77 -22.69
N ILE A 147 10.01 -11.40 -21.69
CA ILE A 147 10.86 -12.59 -21.89
C ILE A 147 10.09 -13.86 -21.54
N PHE A 148 9.38 -13.87 -20.43
CA PHE A 148 8.63 -15.06 -19.98
C PHE A 148 7.15 -15.05 -20.40
N GLU A 149 6.68 -13.97 -21.03
CA GLU A 149 5.28 -13.79 -21.47
C GLU A 149 4.25 -14.08 -20.38
N ILE A 150 4.61 -13.80 -19.11
CA ILE A 150 3.73 -14.02 -17.97
C ILE A 150 2.57 -13.05 -18.03
N ASN A 151 1.38 -13.56 -17.80
CA ASN A 151 0.16 -12.78 -17.88
C ASN A 151 0.02 -11.82 -16.67
N TYR A 152 -0.68 -10.70 -16.86
CA TYR A 152 -0.93 -9.67 -15.84
C TYR A 152 -1.51 -10.24 -14.54
N LEU A 153 -2.46 -11.19 -14.64
CA LEU A 153 -3.10 -11.79 -13.48
C LEU A 153 -2.07 -12.42 -12.52
N ILE A 154 -1.10 -13.15 -13.06
CA ILE A 154 -0.06 -13.80 -12.25
C ILE A 154 0.80 -12.76 -11.55
N ILE A 155 1.15 -11.66 -12.23
CA ILE A 155 1.98 -10.60 -11.64
C ILE A 155 1.22 -9.89 -10.51
N PHE A 156 -0.05 -9.51 -10.73
CA PHE A 156 -0.89 -8.93 -9.69
C PHE A 156 -1.03 -9.89 -8.49
N LEU A 157 -1.27 -11.17 -8.76
CA LEU A 157 -1.43 -12.18 -7.71
C LEU A 157 -0.16 -12.33 -6.88
N ILE A 158 1.01 -12.49 -7.52
CA ILE A 158 2.29 -12.66 -6.82
C ILE A 158 2.62 -11.42 -5.99
N THR A 159 2.55 -10.23 -6.58
CA THR A 159 2.94 -9.00 -5.88
C THR A 159 1.99 -8.67 -4.73
N GLY A 160 0.70 -8.92 -4.89
CA GLY A 160 -0.27 -8.76 -3.83
C GLY A 160 -0.10 -9.79 -2.70
N ILE A 161 0.17 -11.07 -3.03
CA ILE A 161 0.45 -12.12 -2.04
C ILE A 161 1.74 -11.80 -1.26
N ILE A 162 2.80 -11.34 -1.92
CA ILE A 162 4.03 -10.91 -1.23
C ILE A 162 3.72 -9.80 -0.23
N CYS A 163 2.89 -8.83 -0.60
CA CYS A 163 2.48 -7.75 0.28
C CYS A 163 1.69 -8.28 1.50
N ILE A 164 0.75 -9.20 1.29
CA ILE A 164 0.00 -9.85 2.39
C ILE A 164 0.95 -10.63 3.29
N PHE A 165 1.91 -11.35 2.72
CA PHE A 165 2.92 -12.08 3.49
C PHE A 165 3.76 -11.14 4.35
N ILE A 166 4.22 -10.01 3.79
CA ILE A 166 4.95 -8.99 4.57
C ILE A 166 4.05 -8.45 5.70
N SER A 167 2.76 -8.25 5.44
CA SER A 167 1.79 -7.84 6.47
C SER A 167 1.72 -8.84 7.62
N LEU A 168 1.69 -10.15 7.34
CA LEU A 168 1.72 -11.20 8.36
C LEU A 168 3.03 -11.22 9.14
N VAL A 169 4.17 -11.05 8.46
CA VAL A 169 5.48 -10.93 9.13
C VAL A 169 5.51 -9.72 10.06
N LEU A 170 4.96 -8.59 9.63
CA LEU A 170 4.84 -7.41 10.46
C LEU A 170 3.92 -7.67 11.67
N TRP A 171 2.81 -8.35 11.48
CA TRP A 171 1.88 -8.72 12.57
C TRP A 171 2.58 -9.49 13.68
N ILE A 172 3.37 -10.49 13.31
CA ILE A 172 4.08 -11.34 14.28
C ILE A 172 5.27 -10.59 14.89
N GLY A 173 5.96 -9.78 14.11
CA GLY A 173 7.21 -9.14 14.52
C GLY A 173 7.07 -7.73 15.08
N PHE A 174 5.85 -7.13 15.12
CA PHE A 174 5.69 -5.81 15.72
C PHE A 174 6.08 -5.86 17.19
N PRO A 175 7.12 -5.13 17.60
CA PRO A 175 7.48 -5.10 19.00
C PRO A 175 6.36 -4.43 19.79
N ILE A 176 6.08 -4.98 20.99
CA ILE A 176 5.27 -4.30 21.98
C ILE A 176 6.15 -3.16 22.52
N PHE A 177 6.21 -2.04 21.78
CA PHE A 177 6.87 -0.86 22.32
C PHE A 177 5.98 -0.25 23.40
N SER A 178 6.48 -0.25 24.63
CA SER A 178 6.17 0.79 25.59
C SER A 178 6.85 2.07 25.09
N GLY A 179 6.32 2.65 24.03
CA GLY A 179 6.94 3.81 23.41
C GLY A 179 6.88 5.03 24.32
N LYS A 180 7.79 5.97 24.08
CA LYS A 180 7.86 7.28 24.74
C LYS A 180 6.58 8.12 24.59
N THR A 181 5.67 7.73 23.73
CA THR A 181 4.32 8.26 23.58
C THR A 181 3.32 7.20 24.03
N ASP A 182 2.62 7.52 25.10
CA ASP A 182 1.59 6.68 25.69
C ASP A 182 0.47 6.44 24.64
N GLN A 183 0.53 5.33 23.92
CA GLN A 183 -0.51 4.91 22.97
C GLN A 183 -1.85 4.57 23.66
N ASN A 184 -1.89 4.63 24.99
CA ASN A 184 -3.10 4.47 25.79
C ASN A 184 -3.91 5.78 25.92
N LYS A 185 -3.48 6.88 25.33
CA LYS A 185 -4.25 8.11 25.32
C LYS A 185 -5.47 8.01 24.42
N LYS A 186 -6.48 7.34 24.91
CA LYS A 186 -7.86 7.50 24.43
C LYS A 186 -8.23 8.97 24.59
N ILE A 187 -8.60 9.61 23.47
CA ILE A 187 -9.22 10.94 23.35
C ILE A 187 -8.82 11.91 24.46
N ILE A 188 -7.85 12.77 24.21
CA ILE A 188 -7.71 14.00 24.99
C ILE A 188 -8.76 14.98 24.45
N LEU A 189 -9.98 14.89 24.99
CA LEU A 189 -10.88 16.03 24.93
C LEU A 189 -10.23 17.12 25.79
N ARG A 190 -9.58 18.09 25.16
CA ARG A 190 -9.18 19.34 25.83
C ARG A 190 -10.46 19.97 26.37
N LYS A 191 -10.57 20.02 27.72
CA LYS A 191 -11.45 20.96 28.41
C LYS A 191 -10.98 22.35 28.16
#